data_f2133be50f16409d1dff36600f15b070
#
_entry.id   f2133be50f16409d1dff36600f15b070
#
_cell.length_a   1.000
_cell.length_b   1.000
_cell.length_c   1.000
_cell.angle_alpha   90.00
_cell.angle_beta   90.00
_cell.angle_gamma   90.00
#
_symmetry.space_group_name_H-M   'P 1'
#
loop_
_entity.id
_entity.type
_entity.pdbx_description
1 polymer ?
#
loop_
_entity_poly.entity_id
_entity_poly.type
_entity_poly.pdbx_seq_one_letter_code
_entity_poly.pdbx_strand_id
1 'polypeptide(L)'
;HCLPELGLREVAFAGRSNAGKSTAINVLCNQKRLAFASKTPGRTQHINYFGVFAKEDLLAYLVDLPGYGYAAVNRETKYHWNGLLSDYLQQRNPLVGLIQIVDARRGITDLDEQMIQWFVPTGKPIHILLSKCDKLNKSECRHALEAVTKQLQQYDPDLGDGAKASSRLTAQLFSSTKRIGLEEADKLILSWLFPEPESITA
;
A
#
# COMPACT_ATOMS: atom_id res chain seq x y z
N HIS A 1 11.41 -19.71 -4.25
CA HIS A 1 11.19 -18.68 -5.26
C HIS A 1 12.20 -17.58 -5.02
N CYS A 2 13.15 -17.38 -5.97
CA CYS A 2 14.08 -16.25 -5.90
C CYS A 2 13.29 -14.95 -6.07
N LEU A 3 13.54 -13.99 -5.17
CA LEU A 3 13.10 -12.62 -5.35
C LEU A 3 13.76 -12.06 -6.61
N PRO A 4 13.12 -11.18 -7.41
CA PRO A 4 13.75 -10.55 -8.56
C PRO A 4 15.09 -9.93 -8.18
N GLU A 5 16.08 -10.04 -9.06
CA GLU A 5 17.39 -9.47 -8.82
C GLU A 5 17.33 -7.97 -8.62
N LEU A 6 18.22 -7.48 -7.78
CA LEU A 6 18.26 -6.16 -7.19
C LEU A 6 18.56 -5.07 -8.22
N GLY A 7 17.74 -4.05 -8.28
CA GLY A 7 18.02 -2.84 -9.05
C GLY A 7 16.81 -2.01 -9.41
N LEU A 8 15.66 -2.65 -9.70
CA LEU A 8 14.45 -1.93 -10.07
C LEU A 8 13.62 -1.59 -8.83
N ARG A 9 13.13 -0.35 -8.77
CA ARG A 9 12.29 0.13 -7.67
C ARG A 9 11.00 -0.66 -7.55
N GLU A 10 10.56 -0.85 -6.31
CA GLU A 10 9.37 -1.61 -5.95
C GLU A 10 8.43 -0.75 -5.12
N VAL A 11 7.13 -0.79 -5.42
CA VAL A 11 6.07 -0.29 -4.55
C VAL A 11 5.22 -1.47 -4.11
N ALA A 12 5.12 -1.68 -2.80
CA ALA A 12 4.34 -2.78 -2.24
C ALA A 12 2.90 -2.37 -1.95
N PHE A 13 1.98 -3.33 -2.14
CA PHE A 13 0.57 -3.21 -1.79
C PHE A 13 0.25 -4.17 -0.66
N ALA A 14 -0.21 -3.63 0.46
CA ALA A 14 -0.68 -4.37 1.62
C ALA A 14 -2.16 -4.11 1.89
N GLY A 15 -2.81 -4.97 2.65
CA GLY A 15 -4.19 -4.78 3.07
C GLY A 15 -4.80 -6.06 3.60
N ARG A 16 -5.82 -5.90 4.44
CA ARG A 16 -6.57 -7.05 4.95
C ARG A 16 -7.28 -7.80 3.82
N SER A 17 -7.52 -9.08 4.07
CA SER A 17 -8.41 -9.88 3.22
C SER A 17 -9.76 -9.17 3.04
N ASN A 18 -10.22 -9.04 1.79
CA ASN A 18 -11.44 -8.33 1.40
C ASN A 18 -11.43 -6.78 1.59
N ALA A 19 -10.30 -6.16 1.88
CA ALA A 19 -10.17 -4.69 1.87
C ALA A 19 -10.28 -4.09 0.45
N GLY A 20 -10.11 -4.90 -0.60
CA GLY A 20 -10.17 -4.46 -1.99
C GLY A 20 -8.80 -4.32 -2.67
N LYS A 21 -7.73 -4.88 -2.07
CA LYS A 21 -6.36 -4.77 -2.56
C LYS A 21 -6.19 -5.21 -4.02
N SER A 22 -6.57 -6.44 -4.35
CA SER A 22 -6.45 -6.96 -5.73
C SER A 22 -7.30 -6.16 -6.74
N THR A 23 -8.45 -5.63 -6.31
CA THR A 23 -9.27 -4.77 -7.17
C THR A 23 -8.60 -3.41 -7.39
N ALA A 24 -7.97 -2.85 -6.34
CA ALA A 24 -7.21 -1.60 -6.46
C ALA A 24 -6.01 -1.76 -7.40
N ILE A 25 -5.21 -2.82 -7.25
CA ILE A 25 -4.09 -3.12 -8.15
C ILE A 25 -4.58 -3.25 -9.59
N ASN A 26 -5.65 -4.00 -9.83
CA ASN A 26 -6.18 -4.19 -11.18
C ASN A 26 -6.61 -2.88 -11.85
N VAL A 27 -7.25 -1.98 -11.10
CA VAL A 27 -7.72 -0.72 -11.67
C VAL A 27 -6.58 0.28 -11.87
N LEU A 28 -5.59 0.31 -10.98
CA LEU A 28 -4.38 1.12 -11.12
C LEU A 28 -3.56 0.67 -12.34
N CYS A 29 -3.41 -0.62 -12.55
CA CYS A 29 -2.72 -1.17 -13.71
C CYS A 29 -3.55 -1.15 -15.00
N ASN A 30 -4.78 -0.65 -14.97
CA ASN A 30 -5.74 -0.72 -16.08
C ASN A 30 -5.91 -2.14 -16.66
N GLN A 31 -5.82 -3.15 -15.80
CA GLN A 31 -5.91 -4.58 -16.14
C GLN A 31 -7.10 -5.23 -15.44
N LYS A 32 -7.81 -6.12 -16.13
CA LYS A 32 -9.00 -6.77 -15.56
C LYS A 32 -8.68 -7.91 -14.58
N ARG A 33 -7.51 -8.54 -14.69
CA ARG A 33 -7.15 -9.76 -13.94
C ARG A 33 -5.64 -9.90 -13.69
N LEU A 34 -4.94 -8.80 -13.41
CA LEU A 34 -3.53 -8.86 -13.05
C LEU A 34 -3.36 -9.51 -11.67
N ALA A 35 -4.07 -8.97 -10.67
CA ALA A 35 -4.17 -9.56 -9.35
C ALA A 35 -5.51 -10.29 -9.17
N PHE A 36 -5.50 -11.46 -8.53
CA PHE A 36 -6.71 -12.25 -8.35
C PHE A 36 -7.50 -11.78 -7.13
N ALA A 37 -8.61 -11.08 -7.38
CA ALA A 37 -9.61 -10.82 -6.35
C ALA A 37 -10.41 -12.11 -6.09
N SER A 38 -10.13 -12.80 -5.00
CA SER A 38 -10.89 -13.99 -4.59
C SER A 38 -11.94 -13.63 -3.53
N LYS A 39 -13.16 -14.21 -3.66
CA LYS A 39 -14.16 -14.19 -2.60
C LYS A 39 -13.78 -15.14 -1.45
N THR A 40 -12.89 -16.10 -1.73
CA THR A 40 -12.37 -17.02 -0.72
C THR A 40 -11.12 -16.41 -0.08
N PRO A 41 -11.17 -16.04 1.20
CA PRO A 41 -10.03 -15.46 1.91
C PRO A 41 -8.87 -16.46 2.02
N GLY A 42 -7.62 -15.96 2.11
CA GLY A 42 -6.43 -16.80 2.32
C GLY A 42 -5.82 -17.43 1.06
N ARG A 43 -6.25 -17.03 -0.14
CA ARG A 43 -5.76 -17.64 -1.39
C ARG A 43 -4.39 -17.10 -1.83
N THR A 44 -4.03 -15.87 -1.50
CA THR A 44 -2.71 -15.31 -1.80
C THR A 44 -1.77 -15.60 -0.65
N GLN A 45 -0.96 -16.64 -0.78
CA GLN A 45 0.04 -17.06 0.21
C GLN A 45 1.46 -16.65 -0.19
N HIS A 46 1.62 -15.98 -1.33
CA HIS A 46 2.92 -15.61 -1.89
C HIS A 46 2.97 -14.11 -2.16
N ILE A 47 4.19 -13.57 -2.16
CA ILE A 47 4.47 -12.23 -2.67
C ILE A 47 4.46 -12.32 -4.20
N ASN A 48 3.61 -11.53 -4.85
CA ASN A 48 3.52 -11.51 -6.31
C ASN A 48 4.12 -10.22 -6.86
N TYR A 49 4.96 -10.35 -7.88
CA TYR A 49 5.60 -9.25 -8.57
C TYR A 49 4.93 -8.99 -9.91
N PHE A 50 4.57 -7.75 -10.17
CA PHE A 50 4.00 -7.28 -11.43
C PHE A 50 4.96 -6.28 -12.06
N GLY A 51 5.50 -6.59 -13.23
CA GLY A 51 6.41 -5.70 -13.95
C GLY A 51 5.68 -4.45 -14.46
N VAL A 52 6.31 -3.31 -14.30
CA VAL A 52 5.93 -2.04 -14.92
C VAL A 52 6.83 -1.83 -16.13
N PHE A 53 6.24 -1.73 -17.31
CA PHE A 53 6.96 -1.68 -18.58
C PHE A 53 6.73 -0.36 -19.30
N ALA A 54 7.78 0.14 -19.97
CA ALA A 54 7.66 1.11 -21.05
C ALA A 54 8.09 0.43 -22.35
N LYS A 55 7.16 0.18 -23.26
CA LYS A 55 7.34 -0.68 -24.43
C LYS A 55 7.74 -2.11 -23.96
N GLU A 56 8.95 -2.55 -24.28
CA GLU A 56 9.49 -3.86 -23.89
C GLU A 56 10.41 -3.80 -22.67
N ASP A 57 10.80 -2.58 -22.23
CA ASP A 57 11.73 -2.38 -21.13
C ASP A 57 10.98 -2.49 -19.78
N LEU A 58 11.45 -3.40 -18.93
CA LEU A 58 10.99 -3.52 -17.54
C LEU A 58 11.65 -2.42 -16.70
N LEU A 59 10.84 -1.53 -16.10
CA LEU A 59 11.33 -0.35 -15.38
C LEU A 59 11.21 -0.43 -13.87
N ALA A 60 10.19 -1.13 -13.36
CA ALA A 60 9.88 -1.20 -11.93
C ALA A 60 8.97 -2.39 -11.63
N TYR A 61 8.68 -2.61 -10.35
CA TYR A 61 7.71 -3.60 -9.91
C TYR A 61 6.62 -3.01 -9.02
N LEU A 62 5.39 -3.47 -9.21
CA LEU A 62 4.35 -3.42 -8.20
C LEU A 62 4.31 -4.78 -7.51
N VAL A 63 4.27 -4.77 -6.18
CA VAL A 63 4.39 -5.99 -5.39
C VAL A 63 3.12 -6.20 -4.57
N ASP A 64 2.40 -7.28 -4.87
CA ASP A 64 1.18 -7.66 -4.15
C ASP A 64 1.54 -8.55 -2.97
N LEU A 65 1.47 -8.00 -1.75
CA LEU A 65 1.73 -8.73 -0.53
C LEU A 65 0.52 -9.60 -0.15
N PRO A 66 0.74 -10.74 0.53
CA PRO A 66 -0.34 -11.55 1.06
C PRO A 66 -1.31 -10.74 1.91
N GLY A 67 -2.63 -10.95 1.72
CA GLY A 67 -3.64 -10.31 2.56
C GLY A 67 -3.62 -10.84 3.98
N TYR A 68 -3.59 -9.97 4.98
CA TYR A 68 -3.60 -10.33 6.40
C TYR A 68 -5.01 -10.39 6.99
N GLY A 69 -5.13 -10.91 8.22
CA GLY A 69 -6.38 -10.91 9.00
C GLY A 69 -7.38 -12.01 8.65
N TYR A 70 -6.93 -13.10 8.04
CA TYR A 70 -7.78 -14.26 7.83
C TYR A 70 -7.73 -15.21 9.04
N ALA A 71 -8.92 -15.48 9.63
CA ALA A 71 -9.05 -16.23 10.87
C ALA A 71 -8.76 -17.74 10.76
N ALA A 72 -8.77 -18.31 9.54
CA ALA A 72 -8.62 -19.76 9.32
C ALA A 72 -7.17 -20.21 9.12
N VAL A 73 -6.19 -19.33 9.27
CA VAL A 73 -4.77 -19.70 9.18
C VAL A 73 -4.31 -20.15 10.55
N ASN A 74 -3.67 -21.34 10.65
CA ASN A 74 -3.15 -21.85 11.90
C ASN A 74 -2.05 -20.92 12.45
N ARG A 75 -1.72 -21.05 13.76
CA ARG A 75 -0.75 -20.17 14.43
C ARG A 75 0.63 -20.20 13.77
N GLU A 76 1.11 -21.36 13.36
CA GLU A 76 2.42 -21.53 12.72
C GLU A 76 2.53 -20.79 11.39
N THR A 77 1.52 -20.92 10.53
CA THR A 77 1.44 -20.17 9.25
C THR A 77 1.39 -18.67 9.51
N LYS A 78 0.69 -18.22 10.55
CA LYS A 78 0.62 -16.81 10.93
C LYS A 78 1.98 -16.27 11.39
N TYR A 79 2.73 -17.03 12.21
CA TYR A 79 4.08 -16.64 12.62
C TYR A 79 5.05 -16.60 11.46
N HIS A 80 5.04 -17.60 10.60
CA HIS A 80 5.88 -17.63 9.40
C HIS A 80 5.59 -16.46 8.44
N TRP A 81 4.33 -16.12 8.28
CA TRP A 81 3.91 -14.98 7.46
C TRP A 81 4.35 -13.64 8.04
N ASN A 82 4.19 -13.46 9.34
CA ASN A 82 4.62 -12.24 10.01
C ASN A 82 6.13 -12.05 9.86
N GLY A 83 6.93 -13.11 10.02
CA GLY A 83 8.37 -13.07 9.79
C GLY A 83 8.71 -12.69 8.34
N LEU A 84 8.15 -13.40 7.36
CA LEU A 84 8.42 -13.16 5.94
C LEU A 84 8.05 -11.73 5.51
N LEU A 85 6.89 -11.24 5.96
CA LEU A 85 6.43 -9.88 5.61
C LEU A 85 7.26 -8.81 6.31
N SER A 86 7.56 -9.01 7.60
CA SER A 86 8.42 -8.09 8.34
C SER A 86 9.79 -7.97 7.70
N ASP A 87 10.43 -9.11 7.40
CA ASP A 87 11.74 -9.16 6.77
C ASP A 87 11.71 -8.49 5.38
N TYR A 88 10.70 -8.79 4.56
CA TYR A 88 10.53 -8.15 3.26
C TYR A 88 10.41 -6.64 3.41
N LEU A 89 9.52 -6.16 4.27
CA LEU A 89 9.26 -4.74 4.44
C LEU A 89 10.47 -3.98 4.99
N GLN A 90 11.22 -4.57 5.93
CA GLN A 90 12.32 -3.90 6.61
C GLN A 90 13.65 -4.00 5.85
N GLN A 91 13.91 -5.12 5.18
CA GLN A 91 15.24 -5.41 4.60
C GLN A 91 15.28 -5.23 3.07
N ARG A 92 14.13 -5.10 2.40
CA ARG A 92 14.10 -4.99 0.94
C ARG A 92 14.53 -3.60 0.46
N ASN A 93 15.78 -3.48 0.01
CA ASN A 93 16.34 -2.21 -0.46
C ASN A 93 15.59 -1.59 -1.65
N PRO A 94 15.22 -2.33 -2.71
CA PRO A 94 14.48 -1.78 -3.85
C PRO A 94 13.08 -1.27 -3.51
N LEU A 95 12.51 -1.67 -2.37
CA LEU A 95 11.19 -1.21 -1.92
C LEU A 95 11.26 0.27 -1.55
N VAL A 96 10.54 1.13 -2.28
CA VAL A 96 10.58 2.59 -2.13
C VAL A 96 9.34 3.16 -1.44
N GLY A 97 8.28 2.39 -1.27
CA GLY A 97 7.06 2.85 -0.59
C GLY A 97 6.03 1.75 -0.42
N LEU A 98 5.08 1.98 0.47
CA LEU A 98 3.99 1.07 0.81
C LEU A 98 2.64 1.72 0.54
N ILE A 99 1.83 1.11 -0.32
CA ILE A 99 0.41 1.42 -0.48
C ILE A 99 -0.40 0.47 0.40
N GLN A 100 -1.09 0.99 1.39
CA GLN A 100 -1.92 0.18 2.27
C GLN A 100 -3.40 0.40 1.98
N ILE A 101 -4.11 -0.69 1.66
CA ILE A 101 -5.53 -0.67 1.32
C ILE A 101 -6.36 -0.92 2.59
N VAL A 102 -7.12 0.08 2.99
CA VAL A 102 -7.98 0.06 4.18
C VAL A 102 -9.43 0.29 3.75
N ASP A 103 -10.37 -0.51 4.24
CA ASP A 103 -11.80 -0.29 3.96
C ASP A 103 -12.28 0.97 4.69
N ALA A 104 -12.71 2.00 3.95
CA ALA A 104 -13.09 3.31 4.50
C ALA A 104 -14.19 3.23 5.58
N ARG A 105 -15.01 2.18 5.55
CA ARG A 105 -16.08 1.96 6.53
C ARG A 105 -15.57 1.47 7.90
N ARG A 106 -14.33 0.99 7.95
CA ARG A 106 -13.73 0.37 9.14
C ARG A 106 -12.60 1.22 9.73
N GLY A 107 -11.93 2.03 8.90
CA GLY A 107 -10.70 2.71 9.28
C GLY A 107 -9.54 1.75 9.51
N ILE A 108 -8.46 2.26 10.07
CA ILE A 108 -7.26 1.49 10.44
C ILE A 108 -7.62 0.54 11.59
N THR A 109 -7.36 -0.75 11.41
CA THR A 109 -7.54 -1.79 12.43
C THR A 109 -6.19 -2.17 13.03
N ASP A 110 -6.18 -2.91 14.16
CA ASP A 110 -4.95 -3.36 14.83
C ASP A 110 -3.94 -4.04 13.90
N LEU A 111 -4.44 -4.80 12.90
CA LEU A 111 -3.57 -5.45 11.92
C LEU A 111 -3.04 -4.48 10.86
N ASP A 112 -3.81 -3.46 10.50
CA ASP A 112 -3.35 -2.38 9.63
C ASP A 112 -2.29 -1.55 10.34
N GLU A 113 -2.51 -1.29 11.63
CA GLU A 113 -1.58 -0.59 12.51
C GLU A 113 -0.25 -1.35 12.67
N GLN A 114 -0.32 -2.67 12.90
CA GLN A 114 0.87 -3.51 12.97
C GLN A 114 1.72 -3.42 11.69
N MET A 115 1.08 -3.37 10.52
CA MET A 115 1.77 -3.20 9.23
C MET A 115 2.47 -1.85 9.16
N ILE A 116 1.82 -0.76 9.61
CA ILE A 116 2.40 0.59 9.69
C ILE A 116 3.62 0.57 10.61
N GLN A 117 3.49 0.00 11.81
CA GLN A 117 4.57 -0.08 12.80
C GLN A 117 5.80 -0.84 12.28
N TRP A 118 5.62 -1.87 11.47
CA TRP A 118 6.75 -2.57 10.85
C TRP A 118 7.45 -1.75 9.77
N PHE A 119 6.71 -0.90 9.06
CA PHE A 119 7.26 -0.17 7.92
C PHE A 119 7.82 1.21 8.29
N VAL A 120 7.23 1.91 9.26
CA VAL A 120 7.68 3.25 9.71
C VAL A 120 9.18 3.32 10.00
N PRO A 121 9.82 2.33 10.68
CA PRO A 121 11.25 2.37 10.96
C PRO A 121 12.15 2.40 9.72
N THR A 122 11.63 2.01 8.55
CA THR A 122 12.39 2.06 7.29
C THR A 122 12.64 3.48 6.78
N GLY A 123 11.91 4.46 7.29
CA GLY A 123 11.96 5.84 6.81
C GLY A 123 11.29 6.07 5.45
N LYS A 124 10.71 5.03 4.84
CA LYS A 124 10.06 5.08 3.53
C LYS A 124 8.59 5.51 3.65
N PRO A 125 7.99 6.11 2.60
CA PRO A 125 6.63 6.60 2.66
C PRO A 125 5.58 5.49 2.71
N ILE A 126 4.49 5.76 3.43
CA ILE A 126 3.26 4.96 3.44
C ILE A 126 2.12 5.82 2.93
N HIS A 127 1.33 5.29 2.01
CA HIS A 127 0.10 5.93 1.57
C HIS A 127 -1.10 5.00 1.75
N ILE A 128 -2.11 5.47 2.48
CA ILE A 128 -3.34 4.71 2.71
C ILE A 128 -4.39 5.07 1.67
N LEU A 129 -4.85 4.06 0.94
CA LEU A 129 -6.03 4.15 0.10
C LEU A 129 -7.25 3.69 0.89
N LEU A 130 -8.11 4.64 1.30
CA LEU A 130 -9.40 4.37 1.96
C LEU A 130 -10.39 3.85 0.93
N SER A 131 -10.32 2.54 0.69
CA SER A 131 -11.08 1.83 -0.33
C SER A 131 -12.58 1.82 -0.05
N LYS A 132 -13.38 1.60 -1.08
CA LYS A 132 -14.85 1.51 -1.01
C LYS A 132 -15.52 2.76 -0.44
N CYS A 133 -14.92 3.93 -0.60
CA CYS A 133 -15.51 5.20 -0.18
C CYS A 133 -16.84 5.50 -0.88
N ASP A 134 -17.13 4.87 -2.03
CA ASP A 134 -18.41 4.90 -2.72
C ASP A 134 -19.58 4.28 -1.92
N LYS A 135 -19.31 3.60 -0.82
CA LYS A 135 -20.30 3.04 0.13
C LYS A 135 -20.61 3.97 1.29
N LEU A 136 -19.98 5.12 1.35
CA LEU A 136 -20.13 6.15 2.37
C LEU A 136 -20.76 7.40 1.74
N ASN A 137 -21.47 8.19 2.54
CA ASN A 137 -21.88 9.53 2.13
C ASN A 137 -20.72 10.53 2.27
N LYS A 138 -20.89 11.77 1.79
CA LYS A 138 -19.84 12.80 1.79
C LYS A 138 -19.31 13.13 3.20
N SER A 139 -20.18 13.18 4.21
CA SER A 139 -19.81 13.47 5.59
C SER A 139 -18.99 12.32 6.19
N GLU A 140 -19.44 11.08 5.99
CA GLU A 140 -18.75 9.87 6.42
C GLU A 140 -17.36 9.74 5.76
N CYS A 141 -17.27 10.02 4.45
CA CYS A 141 -15.98 10.05 3.75
C CYS A 141 -14.99 11.03 4.37
N ARG A 142 -15.45 12.26 4.67
CA ARG A 142 -14.62 13.27 5.31
C ARG A 142 -14.16 12.81 6.69
N HIS A 143 -15.06 12.33 7.53
CA HIS A 143 -14.72 11.85 8.89
C HIS A 143 -13.76 10.66 8.84
N ALA A 144 -13.95 9.71 7.90
CA ALA A 144 -13.05 8.58 7.73
C ALA A 144 -11.63 9.05 7.36
N LEU A 145 -11.51 10.01 6.44
CA LEU A 145 -10.21 10.55 6.04
C LEU A 145 -9.54 11.33 7.18
N GLU A 146 -10.28 12.19 7.87
CA GLU A 146 -9.78 12.97 9.02
C GLU A 146 -9.29 12.04 10.14
N ALA A 147 -10.07 11.02 10.49
CA ALA A 147 -9.71 10.04 11.53
C ALA A 147 -8.43 9.29 11.20
N VAL A 148 -8.30 8.80 9.96
CA VAL A 148 -7.10 8.08 9.51
C VAL A 148 -5.89 9.02 9.46
N THR A 149 -6.05 10.23 8.95
CA THR A 149 -4.96 11.21 8.90
C THR A 149 -4.45 11.54 10.31
N LYS A 150 -5.37 11.76 11.26
CA LYS A 150 -5.02 12.00 12.67
C LYS A 150 -4.30 10.79 13.30
N GLN A 151 -4.72 9.58 12.98
CA GLN A 151 -4.07 8.37 13.48
C GLN A 151 -2.66 8.22 12.90
N LEU A 152 -2.45 8.52 11.62
CA LEU A 152 -1.13 8.49 10.99
C LEU A 152 -0.14 9.47 11.61
N GLN A 153 -0.62 10.65 12.03
CA GLN A 153 0.22 11.66 12.69
C GLN A 153 0.91 11.12 13.95
N GLN A 154 0.36 10.12 14.60
CA GLN A 154 0.96 9.50 15.80
C GLN A 154 2.24 8.70 15.49
N TYR A 155 2.45 8.31 14.23
CA TYR A 155 3.59 7.51 13.78
C TYR A 155 4.63 8.34 13.02
N ASP A 156 4.37 9.60 12.72
CA ASP A 156 5.32 10.46 12.01
C ASP A 156 6.05 11.35 13.01
N PRO A 157 7.30 11.02 13.39
CA PRO A 157 8.07 11.76 14.36
C PRO A 157 8.44 13.17 13.87
N ASP A 158 8.37 13.42 12.55
CA ASP A 158 8.73 14.70 11.93
C ASP A 158 7.52 15.66 11.86
N LEU A 159 6.35 15.28 12.31
CA LEU A 159 5.16 16.15 12.44
C LEU A 159 5.15 16.97 13.76
N GLY A 160 6.31 17.35 14.27
CA GLY A 160 6.43 18.43 15.23
C GLY A 160 5.94 19.74 14.61
N ASP A 161 5.18 20.54 15.42
CA ASP A 161 4.57 21.82 15.13
C ASP A 161 5.07 22.54 13.85
N GLY A 162 4.30 22.50 12.79
CA GLY A 162 4.44 23.41 11.64
C GLY A 162 4.96 22.83 10.33
N ALA A 163 5.41 21.59 10.24
CA ALA A 163 5.90 20.99 9.00
C ALA A 163 4.76 20.53 8.09
N LYS A 164 4.18 21.41 7.32
CA LYS A 164 3.18 21.15 6.27
C LYS A 164 3.76 20.50 5.00
N ALA A 165 5.04 20.23 4.91
CA ALA A 165 5.66 20.07 3.59
C ALA A 165 6.02 18.63 3.16
N SER A 166 6.14 17.63 4.03
CA SER A 166 6.49 16.28 3.58
C SER A 166 6.16 15.15 4.55
N SER A 167 4.89 15.07 5.00
CA SER A 167 4.51 13.85 5.73
C SER A 167 4.72 12.63 4.84
N ARG A 168 5.56 11.70 5.30
CA ARG A 168 5.77 10.41 4.65
C ARG A 168 4.56 9.48 4.81
N LEU A 169 3.66 9.82 5.72
CA LEU A 169 2.46 9.06 6.03
C LEU A 169 1.24 9.85 5.57
N THR A 170 0.61 9.40 4.49
CA THR A 170 -0.50 10.11 3.86
C THR A 170 -1.70 9.19 3.63
N ALA A 171 -2.88 9.76 3.42
CA ALA A 171 -4.09 9.02 3.11
C ALA A 171 -4.96 9.75 2.09
N GLN A 172 -5.72 8.99 1.32
CA GLN A 172 -6.74 9.52 0.41
C GLN A 172 -7.96 8.61 0.34
N LEU A 173 -9.08 9.17 -0.09
CA LEU A 173 -10.27 8.39 -0.45
C LEU A 173 -10.03 7.66 -1.78
N PHE A 174 -10.52 6.42 -1.85
CA PHE A 174 -10.35 5.59 -3.03
C PHE A 174 -11.59 4.73 -3.31
N SER A 175 -11.98 4.63 -4.58
CA SER A 175 -12.96 3.66 -5.05
C SER A 175 -12.56 3.09 -6.41
N SER A 176 -12.24 1.81 -6.43
CA SER A 176 -11.99 1.08 -7.69
C SER A 176 -13.22 1.08 -8.60
N THR A 177 -14.43 1.00 -8.03
CA THR A 177 -15.69 0.90 -8.77
C THR A 177 -16.09 2.22 -9.43
N LYS A 178 -15.91 3.33 -8.69
CA LYS A 178 -16.25 4.69 -9.15
C LYS A 178 -15.03 5.46 -9.65
N ARG A 179 -13.85 4.85 -9.64
CA ARG A 179 -12.57 5.44 -10.05
C ARG A 179 -12.24 6.74 -9.30
N ILE A 180 -12.66 6.83 -8.03
CA ILE A 180 -12.36 7.98 -7.17
C ILE A 180 -10.93 7.83 -6.64
N GLY A 181 -10.14 8.89 -6.69
CA GLY A 181 -8.77 8.93 -6.18
C GLY A 181 -7.77 8.11 -7.01
N LEU A 182 -8.14 7.67 -8.22
CA LEU A 182 -7.29 6.82 -9.06
C LEU A 182 -6.09 7.59 -9.60
N GLU A 183 -6.35 8.77 -10.16
CA GLU A 183 -5.32 9.60 -10.78
C GLU A 183 -4.28 10.09 -9.76
N GLU A 184 -4.73 10.46 -8.57
CA GLU A 184 -3.87 10.90 -7.48
C GLU A 184 -2.98 9.74 -6.98
N ALA A 185 -3.55 8.55 -6.84
CA ALA A 185 -2.80 7.35 -6.46
C ALA A 185 -1.76 6.97 -7.52
N ASP A 186 -2.12 7.01 -8.81
CA ASP A 186 -1.21 6.74 -9.92
C ASP A 186 -0.03 7.73 -9.91
N LYS A 187 -0.30 9.03 -9.81
CA LYS A 187 0.75 10.07 -9.76
C LYS A 187 1.70 9.84 -8.59
N LEU A 188 1.17 9.52 -7.41
CA LEU A 188 1.97 9.24 -6.24
C LEU A 188 2.87 8.02 -6.43
N ILE A 189 2.32 6.90 -6.90
CA ILE A 189 3.08 5.67 -7.15
C ILE A 189 4.20 5.93 -8.17
N LEU A 190 3.87 6.61 -9.26
CA LEU A 190 4.86 6.96 -10.29
C LEU A 190 5.96 7.88 -9.77
N SER A 191 5.64 8.83 -8.89
CA SER A 191 6.65 9.70 -8.27
C SER A 191 7.63 8.93 -7.38
N TRP A 192 7.19 7.84 -6.75
CA TRP A 192 8.07 6.98 -5.96
C TRP A 192 8.92 6.06 -6.84
N LEU A 193 8.33 5.51 -7.90
CA LEU A 193 9.05 4.62 -8.83
C LEU A 193 10.03 5.39 -9.70
N PHE A 194 9.66 6.60 -10.14
CA PHE A 194 10.40 7.43 -11.09
C PHE A 194 10.54 8.86 -10.56
N PRO A 195 11.29 9.07 -9.46
CA PRO A 195 11.51 10.43 -8.94
C PRO A 195 12.22 11.26 -9.99
N GLU A 196 11.83 12.52 -10.08
CA GLU A 196 12.61 13.49 -10.87
C GLU A 196 14.04 13.55 -10.31
N PRO A 197 15.07 13.65 -11.18
CA PRO A 197 16.43 13.84 -10.71
C PRO A 197 16.46 15.10 -9.85
N GLU A 198 17.02 14.99 -8.63
CA GLU A 198 17.24 16.15 -7.79
C GLU A 198 18.02 17.17 -8.61
N SER A 199 17.44 18.35 -8.84
CA SER A 199 18.16 19.46 -9.43
C SER A 199 19.28 19.82 -8.46
N ILE A 200 20.50 19.40 -8.81
CA ILE A 200 21.71 19.82 -8.10
C ILE A 200 21.79 21.33 -8.32
N THR A 201 21.29 22.07 -7.35
CA THR A 201 21.57 23.50 -7.24
C THR A 201 23.04 23.60 -6.87
N ALA A 202 23.83 23.95 -7.89
CA ALA A 202 25.24 24.29 -7.75
C ALA A 202 25.42 25.60 -6.98
#